data_17fb454bb1f642cd16c3dc976f22ec23
#
_entry.id   17fb454bb1f642cd16c3dc976f22ec23
#
_cell.length_a   1.000
_cell.length_b   1.000
_cell.length_c   1.000
_cell.angle_alpha   90.00
_cell.angle_beta   90.00
_cell.angle_gamma   90.00
#
_symmetry.space_group_name_H-M   'P 1'
#
loop_
_entity.id
_entity.type
_entity.pdbx_description
1 polymer ?
#
loop_
_entity_poly.entity_id
_entity_poly.type
_entity_poly.pdbx_seq_one_letter_code
_entity_poly.pdbx_strand_id
1 'polypeptide(L)'
;MSNLNNSCVFCVNEKTEEVILSSKQSITTDGCIINSMLTKKQCLKCGLFFNPEKTEILDYKRSSGDSKFDILRHKQVADGIYEVLKNLLPIKDQIYILEIGGGNFQTSLNLSKRDKRFNVTCVEPFPEIDSFPDEIECFKVAVDDYHPERKFDFIFSNQVIEHINDPIRFVKTIGRLLNNEGSILFCCPTQSQISSETLFVDHIYHFSELSFQNLVNKAGYILFDEFVAPWDKLTHCYVVKKEGQNCSVTNRITAQQSLKLRRDLADKWLSLDKKLLYEIKDFADPIYLFGAGEFSQLLECYAPEVFDRVSAIVVSDKKGHRFFNKKILLIEQLKPNSGVILLGVREEIRVSVTNYLIKMGWLPGNILGDF
;
A
#
# COMPACT_ATOMS: atom_id res chain seq x y z
N MET A 1 29.21 -14.16 16.41
CA MET A 1 27.90 -13.64 16.00
C MET A 1 27.79 -13.82 14.50
N SER A 2 27.05 -14.86 14.07
CA SER A 2 26.98 -15.29 12.66
C SER A 2 26.21 -14.27 11.82
N ASN A 3 26.70 -14.03 10.60
CA ASN A 3 26.17 -13.16 9.53
C ASN A 3 24.72 -13.49 9.15
N LEU A 4 23.76 -13.22 10.03
CA LEU A 4 22.31 -13.36 9.76
C LEU A 4 21.77 -12.31 8.77
N ASN A 5 22.59 -11.29 8.41
CA ASN A 5 22.17 -10.17 7.58
C ASN A 5 22.05 -10.47 6.08
N ASN A 6 22.42 -11.68 5.61
CA ASN A 6 22.42 -12.00 4.18
C ASN A 6 21.41 -13.08 3.74
N SER A 7 20.71 -13.72 4.67
CA SER A 7 19.75 -14.78 4.32
C SER A 7 18.32 -14.28 4.31
N CYS A 8 17.50 -14.87 3.44
CA CYS A 8 16.06 -14.61 3.38
C CYS A 8 15.37 -15.06 4.68
N VAL A 9 14.60 -14.17 5.29
CA VAL A 9 13.93 -14.41 6.58
C VAL A 9 12.88 -15.53 6.54
N PHE A 10 12.33 -15.85 5.36
CA PHE A 10 11.29 -16.88 5.22
C PHE A 10 11.76 -18.21 4.65
N CYS A 11 12.66 -18.25 3.69
CA CYS A 11 13.12 -19.52 3.11
C CYS A 11 14.57 -19.89 3.49
N VAL A 12 15.24 -19.06 4.31
CA VAL A 12 16.62 -19.26 4.80
C VAL A 12 17.66 -19.40 3.67
N ASN A 13 17.34 -18.93 2.46
CA ASN A 13 18.27 -18.96 1.35
C ASN A 13 19.27 -17.80 1.48
N GLU A 14 20.57 -18.09 1.30
CA GLU A 14 21.65 -17.11 1.41
C GLU A 14 21.85 -16.27 0.13
N LYS A 15 21.26 -16.70 -1.00
CA LYS A 15 21.38 -15.97 -2.26
C LYS A 15 20.35 -14.86 -2.32
N THR A 16 20.77 -13.67 -1.92
CA THR A 16 20.02 -12.42 -2.06
C THR A 16 20.80 -11.42 -2.90
N GLU A 17 20.09 -10.54 -3.59
CA GLU A 17 20.64 -9.44 -4.40
C GLU A 17 20.13 -8.12 -3.88
N GLU A 18 20.98 -7.12 -3.85
CA GLU A 18 20.64 -5.76 -3.43
C GLU A 18 20.11 -4.94 -4.60
N VAL A 19 19.15 -4.07 -4.30
CA VAL A 19 18.62 -3.03 -5.17
C VAL A 19 18.63 -1.71 -4.42
N ILE A 20 19.40 -0.76 -4.93
CA ILE A 20 19.43 0.61 -4.40
C ILE A 20 18.24 1.35 -5.02
N LEU A 21 17.30 1.78 -4.18
CA LEU A 21 16.08 2.46 -4.60
C LEU A 21 16.19 3.98 -4.47
N SER A 22 16.97 4.47 -3.50
CA SER A 22 17.30 5.89 -3.40
C SER A 22 18.73 6.09 -2.92
N SER A 23 19.33 7.25 -3.21
CA SER A 23 20.73 7.52 -2.91
C SER A 23 20.96 8.50 -1.75
N LYS A 24 19.97 9.33 -1.41
CA LYS A 24 20.12 10.41 -0.43
C LYS A 24 19.03 10.38 0.63
N GLN A 25 17.81 10.19 0.22
CA GLN A 25 16.63 10.23 1.07
C GLN A 25 15.63 9.16 0.64
N SER A 26 14.79 8.77 1.56
CA SER A 26 13.71 7.82 1.36
C SER A 26 12.41 8.39 1.91
N ILE A 27 11.29 7.72 1.66
CA ILE A 27 9.98 8.23 2.04
C ILE A 27 9.12 7.08 2.59
N THR A 28 8.29 7.38 3.56
CA THR A 28 7.25 6.50 4.08
C THR A 28 5.93 6.68 3.33
N THR A 29 5.02 5.74 3.47
CA THR A 29 3.69 5.81 2.83
C THR A 29 2.84 6.98 3.33
N ASP A 30 3.09 7.49 4.54
CA ASP A 30 2.46 8.70 5.07
C ASP A 30 3.13 10.01 4.60
N GLY A 31 4.21 9.90 3.80
CA GLY A 31 4.91 11.02 3.20
C GLY A 31 6.01 11.65 4.05
N CYS A 32 6.45 10.98 5.11
CA CYS A 32 7.60 11.44 5.88
C CYS A 32 8.90 11.15 5.11
N ILE A 33 9.66 12.21 4.79
CA ILE A 33 10.96 12.09 4.14
C ILE A 33 12.04 11.83 5.19
N ILE A 34 12.82 10.77 4.98
CA ILE A 34 13.91 10.34 5.85
C ILE A 34 15.24 10.58 5.12
N ASN A 35 16.18 11.25 5.75
CA ASN A 35 17.52 11.53 5.21
C ASN A 35 18.42 10.28 5.29
N SER A 36 18.01 9.23 4.61
CA SER A 36 18.77 7.98 4.47
C SER A 36 18.52 7.33 3.12
N MET A 37 19.55 6.68 2.60
CA MET A 37 19.45 5.84 1.41
C MET A 37 18.49 4.67 1.66
N LEU A 38 17.73 4.29 0.64
CA LEU A 38 16.91 3.08 0.67
C LEU A 38 17.54 1.99 -0.18
N THR A 39 17.89 0.89 0.48
CA THR A 39 18.35 -0.34 -0.17
C THR A 39 17.50 -1.50 0.33
N LYS A 40 16.96 -2.31 -0.60
CA LYS A 40 16.24 -3.54 -0.26
C LYS A 40 16.92 -4.74 -0.90
N LYS A 41 16.60 -5.94 -0.38
CA LYS A 41 17.17 -7.22 -0.84
C LYS A 41 16.12 -8.10 -1.51
N GLN A 42 16.49 -8.73 -2.61
CA GLN A 42 15.68 -9.71 -3.33
C GLN A 42 16.20 -11.11 -3.06
N CYS A 43 15.37 -11.99 -2.50
CA CYS A 43 15.67 -13.40 -2.42
C CYS A 43 15.53 -14.07 -3.79
N LEU A 44 16.60 -14.71 -4.28
CA LEU A 44 16.61 -15.36 -5.59
C LEU A 44 15.88 -16.73 -5.62
N LYS A 45 15.49 -17.28 -4.44
CA LYS A 45 14.78 -18.55 -4.34
C LYS A 45 13.26 -18.33 -4.26
N CYS A 46 12.78 -17.62 -3.24
CA CYS A 46 11.34 -17.47 -3.03
C CYS A 46 10.75 -16.18 -3.59
N GLY A 47 11.58 -15.25 -4.07
CA GLY A 47 11.09 -13.99 -4.64
C GLY A 47 10.76 -12.89 -3.61
N LEU A 48 10.93 -13.13 -2.31
CA LEU A 48 10.73 -12.07 -1.31
C LEU A 48 11.64 -10.89 -1.59
N PHE A 49 11.07 -9.70 -1.64
CA PHE A 49 11.84 -8.46 -1.63
C PHE A 49 11.61 -7.74 -0.31
N PHE A 50 12.67 -7.35 0.38
CA PHE A 50 12.53 -6.87 1.75
C PHE A 50 13.58 -5.83 2.12
N ASN A 51 13.18 -4.94 3.05
CA ASN A 51 14.11 -4.05 3.70
C ASN A 51 14.86 -4.84 4.80
N PRO A 52 16.20 -4.97 4.73
CA PRO A 52 16.98 -5.65 5.77
C PRO A 52 17.04 -4.87 7.06
N GLU A 53 16.83 -3.55 7.01
CA GLU A 53 16.80 -2.67 8.17
C GLU A 53 15.36 -2.57 8.69
N LYS A 54 15.20 -2.81 10.00
CA LYS A 54 13.90 -2.65 10.63
C LYS A 54 13.59 -1.16 10.72
N THR A 55 12.44 -0.77 10.23
CA THR A 55 11.95 0.59 10.34
C THR A 55 11.09 0.70 11.59
N GLU A 56 11.52 1.51 12.56
CA GLU A 56 10.65 1.88 13.69
C GLU A 56 9.68 2.94 13.18
N ILE A 57 8.44 2.54 12.96
CA ILE A 57 7.37 3.47 12.65
C ILE A 57 6.82 3.98 13.98
N LEU A 58 7.20 5.21 14.32
CA LEU A 58 6.87 5.79 15.61
C LEU A 58 5.54 6.56 15.62
N ASP A 59 5.11 7.09 14.47
CA ASP A 59 3.86 7.86 14.35
C ASP A 59 3.47 8.01 12.87
N TYR A 60 2.30 7.52 12.48
CA TYR A 60 1.76 7.74 11.14
C TYR A 60 1.02 9.09 11.09
N LYS A 61 1.61 10.08 10.42
CA LYS A 61 0.90 11.32 10.05
C LYS A 61 0.03 11.03 8.82
N ARG A 62 -1.22 10.67 9.03
CA ARG A 62 -2.11 10.28 7.95
C ARG A 62 -2.83 11.48 7.33
N SER A 63 -3.08 11.40 6.02
CA SER A 63 -4.03 12.30 5.34
C SER A 63 -5.44 12.02 5.85
N SER A 64 -6.27 13.05 5.97
CA SER A 64 -7.69 12.84 6.23
C SER A 64 -8.30 12.03 5.08
N GLY A 65 -8.69 10.78 5.33
CA GLY A 65 -9.28 9.86 4.34
C GLY A 65 -10.69 10.23 3.87
N ASP A 66 -11.00 11.53 3.78
CA ASP A 66 -12.34 12.08 3.51
C ASP A 66 -12.59 12.41 2.03
N SER A 67 -11.69 12.04 1.13
CA SER A 67 -11.95 12.27 -0.29
C SER A 67 -13.08 11.36 -0.80
N LYS A 68 -13.85 11.82 -1.79
CA LYS A 68 -14.87 10.99 -2.45
C LYS A 68 -14.27 9.71 -3.04
N PHE A 69 -13.00 9.75 -3.42
CA PHE A 69 -12.26 8.61 -3.95
C PHE A 69 -12.00 7.58 -2.85
N ASP A 70 -11.57 8.01 -1.66
CA ASP A 70 -11.29 7.10 -0.53
C ASP A 70 -12.57 6.42 -0.05
N ILE A 71 -13.68 7.15 0.06
CA ILE A 71 -14.99 6.59 0.41
C ILE A 71 -15.41 5.50 -0.60
N LEU A 72 -15.25 5.75 -1.90
CA LEU A 72 -15.57 4.77 -2.93
C LEU A 72 -14.65 3.56 -2.86
N ARG A 73 -13.35 3.76 -2.64
CA ARG A 73 -12.36 2.69 -2.50
C ARG A 73 -12.69 1.76 -1.33
N HIS A 74 -12.98 2.31 -0.14
CA HIS A 74 -13.37 1.50 1.02
C HIS A 74 -14.63 0.66 0.77
N LYS A 75 -15.61 1.23 0.06
CA LYS A 75 -16.80 0.49 -0.35
C LYS A 75 -16.44 -0.66 -1.30
N GLN A 76 -15.61 -0.43 -2.31
CA GLN A 76 -15.16 -1.47 -3.25
C GLN A 76 -14.38 -2.59 -2.56
N VAL A 77 -13.50 -2.24 -1.61
CA VAL A 77 -12.77 -3.21 -0.79
C VAL A 77 -13.76 -4.05 0.03
N ALA A 78 -14.71 -3.42 0.72
CA ALA A 78 -15.73 -4.13 1.50
C ALA A 78 -16.59 -5.07 0.64
N ASP A 79 -16.97 -4.62 -0.57
CA ASP A 79 -17.71 -5.45 -1.53
C ASP A 79 -16.90 -6.67 -1.96
N GLY A 80 -15.62 -6.48 -2.28
CA GLY A 80 -14.73 -7.57 -2.67
C GLY A 80 -14.48 -8.56 -1.54
N ILE A 81 -14.26 -8.07 -0.31
CA ILE A 81 -14.12 -8.93 0.88
C ILE A 81 -15.42 -9.72 1.11
N TYR A 82 -16.58 -9.10 0.96
CA TYR A 82 -17.86 -9.79 1.10
C TYR A 82 -18.03 -10.93 0.09
N GLU A 83 -17.62 -10.75 -1.17
CA GLU A 83 -17.66 -11.81 -2.19
C GLU A 83 -16.73 -13.00 -1.82
N VAL A 84 -15.54 -12.72 -1.28
CA VAL A 84 -14.63 -13.74 -0.75
C VAL A 84 -15.27 -14.49 0.43
N LEU A 85 -15.86 -13.74 1.36
CA LEU A 85 -16.52 -14.29 2.56
C LEU A 85 -17.60 -15.30 2.23
N LYS A 86 -18.46 -15.01 1.25
CA LYS A 86 -19.58 -15.91 0.87
C LYS A 86 -19.14 -17.35 0.60
N ASN A 87 -17.90 -17.53 0.12
CA ASN A 87 -17.37 -18.85 -0.23
C ASN A 87 -16.59 -19.51 0.92
N LEU A 88 -16.30 -18.78 1.99
CA LEU A 88 -15.43 -19.26 3.08
C LEU A 88 -16.19 -19.44 4.40
N LEU A 89 -17.36 -18.84 4.57
CA LEU A 89 -18.06 -18.85 5.83
C LEU A 89 -19.00 -20.05 5.99
N PRO A 90 -19.07 -20.59 7.22
CA PRO A 90 -20.08 -21.58 7.55
C PRO A 90 -21.48 -20.96 7.60
N ILE A 91 -22.52 -21.79 7.46
CA ILE A 91 -23.92 -21.35 7.64
C ILE A 91 -24.16 -21.17 9.14
N LYS A 92 -24.16 -19.92 9.61
CA LYS A 92 -24.40 -19.53 11.01
C LYS A 92 -25.35 -18.33 11.06
N ASP A 93 -26.09 -18.20 12.16
CA ASP A 93 -26.98 -17.07 12.43
C ASP A 93 -26.20 -15.79 12.80
N GLN A 94 -25.02 -15.96 13.40
CA GLN A 94 -24.10 -14.88 13.75
C GLN A 94 -22.69 -15.21 13.28
N ILE A 95 -22.03 -14.25 12.66
CA ILE A 95 -20.69 -14.36 12.10
C ILE A 95 -19.85 -13.24 12.70
N TYR A 96 -18.79 -13.62 13.41
CA TYR A 96 -17.86 -12.67 14.03
C TYR A 96 -16.68 -12.42 13.11
N ILE A 97 -16.51 -11.16 12.73
CA ILE A 97 -15.48 -10.69 11.79
C ILE A 97 -14.57 -9.72 12.50
N LEU A 98 -13.25 -9.84 12.30
CA LEU A 98 -12.25 -8.93 12.83
C LEU A 98 -11.44 -8.29 11.69
N GLU A 99 -11.39 -6.97 11.63
CA GLU A 99 -10.44 -6.21 10.84
C GLU A 99 -9.22 -5.86 11.68
N ILE A 100 -8.01 -6.13 11.15
CA ILE A 100 -6.76 -5.70 11.75
C ILE A 100 -6.15 -4.61 10.88
N GLY A 101 -5.96 -3.41 11.45
CA GLY A 101 -5.42 -2.26 10.74
C GLY A 101 -6.49 -1.52 9.93
N GLY A 102 -7.59 -1.16 10.57
CA GLY A 102 -8.76 -0.57 9.88
C GLY A 102 -8.65 0.92 9.54
N GLY A 103 -7.59 1.60 9.98
CA GLY A 103 -7.36 3.01 9.68
C GLY A 103 -8.51 3.93 10.11
N ASN A 104 -9.39 4.29 9.17
CA ASN A 104 -10.59 5.10 9.41
C ASN A 104 -11.87 4.28 9.62
N PHE A 105 -11.78 2.97 9.74
CA PHE A 105 -12.88 2.01 9.97
C PHE A 105 -13.93 1.91 8.85
N GLN A 106 -13.77 2.61 7.75
CA GLN A 106 -14.77 2.66 6.68
C GLN A 106 -14.99 1.32 5.98
N THR A 107 -13.95 0.49 5.85
CA THR A 107 -14.09 -0.86 5.28
C THR A 107 -14.96 -1.73 6.16
N SER A 108 -14.67 -1.81 7.46
CA SER A 108 -15.48 -2.53 8.47
C SER A 108 -16.91 -2.03 8.50
N LEU A 109 -17.13 -0.72 8.53
CA LEU A 109 -18.46 -0.10 8.53
C LEU A 109 -19.26 -0.44 7.27
N ASN A 110 -18.63 -0.44 6.10
CA ASN A 110 -19.31 -0.85 4.87
C ASN A 110 -19.58 -2.35 4.84
N LEU A 111 -18.67 -3.18 5.36
CA LEU A 111 -18.82 -4.63 5.42
C LEU A 111 -19.98 -5.02 6.38
N SER A 112 -20.10 -4.39 7.55
CA SER A 112 -21.16 -4.68 8.52
C SER A 112 -22.58 -4.51 7.93
N LYS A 113 -22.72 -3.61 6.96
CA LYS A 113 -24.00 -3.33 6.28
C LYS A 113 -24.36 -4.34 5.18
N ARG A 114 -23.45 -5.29 4.83
CA ARG A 114 -23.69 -6.26 3.75
C ARG A 114 -24.54 -7.46 4.16
N ASP A 115 -24.46 -7.86 5.42
CA ASP A 115 -25.21 -8.99 5.95
C ASP A 115 -25.54 -8.75 7.42
N LYS A 116 -26.80 -8.85 7.78
CA LYS A 116 -27.29 -8.66 9.16
C LYS A 116 -26.72 -9.65 10.19
N ARG A 117 -26.10 -10.74 9.72
CA ARG A 117 -25.44 -11.74 10.57
C ARG A 117 -24.05 -11.28 11.02
N PHE A 118 -23.49 -10.26 10.39
CA PHE A 118 -22.13 -9.81 10.64
C PHE A 118 -22.05 -8.98 11.92
N ASN A 119 -21.20 -9.45 12.83
CA ASN A 119 -20.74 -8.72 14.01
C ASN A 119 -19.29 -8.33 13.73
N VAL A 120 -19.06 -7.09 13.32
CA VAL A 120 -17.75 -6.62 12.88
C VAL A 120 -17.07 -5.89 14.02
N THR A 121 -15.84 -6.31 14.30
CA THR A 121 -14.90 -5.67 15.23
C THR A 121 -13.70 -5.16 14.43
N CYS A 122 -13.16 -4.00 14.79
CA CYS A 122 -11.97 -3.44 14.19
C CYS A 122 -10.93 -3.07 15.25
N VAL A 123 -9.67 -3.41 14.99
CA VAL A 123 -8.52 -3.10 15.86
C VAL A 123 -7.51 -2.28 15.04
N GLU A 124 -7.22 -1.07 15.54
CA GLU A 124 -6.30 -0.12 14.90
C GLU A 124 -5.53 0.67 15.96
N PRO A 125 -4.20 0.56 16.04
CA PRO A 125 -3.41 1.29 17.02
C PRO A 125 -3.38 2.81 16.79
N PHE A 126 -3.48 3.24 15.52
CA PHE A 126 -3.36 4.65 15.11
C PHE A 126 -4.55 5.06 14.22
N PRO A 127 -5.77 5.15 14.78
CA PRO A 127 -6.95 5.48 13.98
C PRO A 127 -6.84 6.88 13.37
N GLU A 128 -7.33 7.00 12.13
CA GLU A 128 -7.34 8.27 11.38
C GLU A 128 -8.45 9.23 11.83
N ILE A 129 -9.37 8.76 12.68
CA ILE A 129 -10.54 9.50 13.15
C ILE A 129 -10.59 9.55 14.67
N ASP A 130 -11.10 10.66 15.21
CA ASP A 130 -11.22 10.87 16.66
C ASP A 130 -12.47 10.21 17.26
N SER A 131 -13.51 9.95 16.44
CA SER A 131 -14.77 9.33 16.87
C SER A 131 -15.03 8.03 16.15
N PHE A 132 -15.33 6.98 16.91
CA PHE A 132 -15.62 5.66 16.35
C PHE A 132 -17.08 5.54 15.91
N PRO A 133 -17.37 4.80 14.82
CA PRO A 133 -18.76 4.51 14.43
C PRO A 133 -19.43 3.60 15.46
N ASP A 134 -20.68 3.90 15.82
CA ASP A 134 -21.45 3.13 16.80
C ASP A 134 -21.91 1.76 16.27
N GLU A 135 -21.90 1.57 14.95
CA GLU A 135 -22.40 0.35 14.29
C GLU A 135 -21.43 -0.83 14.35
N ILE A 136 -20.18 -0.62 14.75
CA ILE A 136 -19.14 -1.66 14.87
C ILE A 136 -18.33 -1.49 16.15
N GLU A 137 -17.78 -2.58 16.66
CA GLU A 137 -16.85 -2.51 17.80
C GLU A 137 -15.47 -2.03 17.34
N CYS A 138 -14.96 -0.93 17.90
CA CYS A 138 -13.66 -0.37 17.54
C CYS A 138 -12.73 -0.29 18.75
N PHE A 139 -11.48 -0.73 18.57
CA PHE A 139 -10.46 -0.71 19.61
C PHE A 139 -9.18 -0.01 19.12
N LYS A 140 -8.76 1.03 19.85
CA LYS A 140 -7.50 1.74 19.62
C LYS A 140 -6.36 1.03 20.36
N VAL A 141 -5.97 -0.14 19.87
CA VAL A 141 -4.89 -0.95 20.45
C VAL A 141 -4.12 -1.68 19.35
N ALA A 142 -2.87 -2.04 19.62
CA ALA A 142 -2.16 -3.00 18.78
C ALA A 142 -2.77 -4.40 18.91
N VAL A 143 -2.68 -5.21 17.86
CA VAL A 143 -3.26 -6.57 17.89
C VAL A 143 -2.61 -7.46 18.96
N ASP A 144 -1.35 -7.21 19.31
CA ASP A 144 -0.65 -7.92 20.39
C ASP A 144 -1.26 -7.66 21.79
N ASP A 145 -1.91 -6.50 21.96
CA ASP A 145 -2.55 -6.08 23.23
C ASP A 145 -4.07 -6.28 23.20
N TYR A 146 -4.59 -6.82 22.10
CA TYR A 146 -6.03 -7.11 21.97
C TYR A 146 -6.36 -8.52 22.47
N HIS A 147 -7.09 -8.60 23.57
CA HIS A 147 -7.43 -9.85 24.27
C HIS A 147 -8.95 -10.05 24.37
N PRO A 148 -9.64 -10.38 23.28
CA PRO A 148 -11.09 -10.58 23.30
C PRO A 148 -11.48 -11.87 24.03
N GLU A 149 -12.69 -11.90 24.63
CA GLU A 149 -13.26 -13.10 25.22
C GLU A 149 -13.72 -14.12 24.15
N ARG A 150 -14.00 -13.63 22.93
CA ARG A 150 -14.50 -14.45 21.81
C ARG A 150 -13.43 -14.64 20.73
N LYS A 151 -13.63 -15.66 19.91
CA LYS A 151 -12.87 -15.88 18.67
C LYS A 151 -13.72 -15.49 17.48
N PHE A 152 -13.03 -15.29 16.33
CA PHE A 152 -13.62 -14.81 15.10
C PHE A 152 -13.74 -15.91 14.05
N ASP A 153 -14.81 -15.88 13.26
CA ASP A 153 -15.02 -16.80 12.15
C ASP A 153 -14.21 -16.39 10.93
N PHE A 154 -13.96 -15.07 10.81
CA PHE A 154 -13.16 -14.50 9.76
C PHE A 154 -12.34 -13.32 10.29
N ILE A 155 -11.08 -13.28 9.88
CA ILE A 155 -10.19 -12.15 10.18
C ILE A 155 -9.67 -11.63 8.86
N PHE A 156 -9.61 -10.32 8.67
CA PHE A 156 -8.93 -9.75 7.51
C PHE A 156 -8.00 -8.62 7.91
N SER A 157 -6.98 -8.43 7.07
CA SER A 157 -5.99 -7.38 7.23
C SER A 157 -5.61 -6.89 5.84
N ASN A 158 -5.86 -5.60 5.58
CA ASN A 158 -5.68 -5.01 4.26
C ASN A 158 -4.62 -3.91 4.30
N GLN A 159 -3.53 -4.07 3.56
CA GLN A 159 -2.39 -3.15 3.49
C GLN A 159 -1.76 -2.89 4.88
N VAL A 160 -1.40 -3.98 5.59
CA VAL A 160 -0.81 -3.92 6.94
C VAL A 160 0.42 -4.82 7.05
N ILE A 161 0.34 -6.08 6.59
CA ILE A 161 1.38 -7.10 6.85
C ILE A 161 2.73 -6.72 6.24
N GLU A 162 2.74 -5.93 5.19
CA GLU A 162 3.94 -5.38 4.54
C GLU A 162 4.74 -4.42 5.43
N HIS A 163 4.09 -3.82 6.43
CA HIS A 163 4.67 -2.88 7.40
C HIS A 163 5.15 -3.57 8.68
N ILE A 164 4.82 -4.84 8.91
CA ILE A 164 5.03 -5.51 10.19
C ILE A 164 6.47 -6.02 10.30
N ASN A 165 7.21 -5.56 11.32
CA ASN A 165 8.61 -5.96 11.57
C ASN A 165 8.80 -7.46 11.83
N ASP A 166 7.84 -8.13 12.48
CA ASP A 166 7.84 -9.58 12.71
C ASP A 166 6.53 -10.20 12.21
N PRO A 167 6.40 -10.44 10.89
CA PRO A 167 5.16 -10.95 10.32
C PRO A 167 4.87 -12.40 10.73
N ILE A 168 5.87 -13.20 11.15
CA ILE A 168 5.65 -14.55 11.67
C ILE A 168 4.89 -14.47 13.01
N ARG A 169 5.35 -13.60 13.93
CA ARG A 169 4.67 -13.35 15.19
C ARG A 169 3.27 -12.78 14.96
N PHE A 170 3.14 -11.83 14.03
CA PHE A 170 1.86 -11.23 13.67
C PHE A 170 0.83 -12.26 13.21
N VAL A 171 1.19 -13.16 12.27
CA VAL A 171 0.31 -14.25 11.82
C VAL A 171 -0.05 -15.18 12.98
N LYS A 172 0.90 -15.51 13.88
CA LYS A 172 0.63 -16.33 15.07
C LYS A 172 -0.35 -15.65 16.04
N THR A 173 -0.18 -14.35 16.27
CA THR A 173 -1.06 -13.58 17.16
C THR A 173 -2.49 -13.56 16.61
N ILE A 174 -2.66 -13.19 15.34
CA ILE A 174 -3.97 -13.17 14.67
C ILE A 174 -4.61 -14.56 14.66
N GLY A 175 -3.84 -15.60 14.34
CA GLY A 175 -4.36 -16.96 14.26
C GLY A 175 -4.86 -17.53 15.58
N ARG A 176 -4.39 -17.01 16.74
CA ARG A 176 -4.95 -17.37 18.06
C ARG A 176 -6.36 -16.82 18.26
N LEU A 177 -6.69 -15.71 17.59
CA LEU A 177 -8.01 -15.09 17.65
C LEU A 177 -9.04 -15.80 16.75
N LEU A 178 -8.57 -16.66 15.83
CA LEU A 178 -9.40 -17.35 14.86
C LEU A 178 -10.10 -18.59 15.45
N ASN A 179 -11.36 -18.82 15.11
CA ASN A 179 -12.07 -20.09 15.32
C ASN A 179 -11.36 -21.23 14.56
N ASN A 180 -11.62 -22.50 14.93
CA ASN A 180 -10.92 -23.64 14.31
C ASN A 180 -11.20 -23.75 12.81
N GLU A 181 -12.45 -23.54 12.38
CA GLU A 181 -12.87 -23.57 10.98
C GLU A 181 -12.78 -22.20 10.29
N GLY A 182 -12.29 -21.17 11.00
CA GLY A 182 -12.21 -19.84 10.50
C GLY A 182 -11.13 -19.66 9.43
N SER A 183 -11.16 -18.51 8.78
CA SER A 183 -10.17 -18.11 7.76
C SER A 183 -9.63 -16.71 8.03
N ILE A 184 -8.36 -16.49 7.65
CA ILE A 184 -7.73 -15.18 7.64
C ILE A 184 -7.51 -14.77 6.18
N LEU A 185 -7.87 -13.54 5.83
CA LEU A 185 -7.57 -12.93 4.55
C LEU A 185 -6.54 -11.82 4.73
N PHE A 186 -5.36 -11.99 4.16
CA PHE A 186 -4.37 -10.92 4.04
C PHE A 186 -4.44 -10.34 2.64
N CYS A 187 -4.49 -9.01 2.54
CA CYS A 187 -4.40 -8.28 1.30
C CYS A 187 -3.19 -7.34 1.38
N CYS A 188 -2.26 -7.46 0.46
CA CYS A 188 -1.06 -6.63 0.41
C CYS A 188 -0.64 -6.36 -1.05
N PRO A 189 0.30 -5.44 -1.31
CA PRO A 189 0.75 -5.14 -2.66
C PRO A 189 1.26 -6.38 -3.40
N THR A 190 0.82 -6.55 -4.65
CA THR A 190 1.24 -7.67 -5.50
C THR A 190 2.67 -7.50 -6.02
N GLN A 191 3.38 -8.62 -6.20
CA GLN A 191 4.65 -8.62 -6.91
C GLN A 191 4.54 -8.94 -8.41
N SER A 192 3.37 -9.33 -8.87
CA SER A 192 3.17 -9.59 -10.31
C SER A 192 3.23 -8.31 -11.14
N GLN A 193 3.04 -7.16 -10.51
CA GLN A 193 3.22 -5.82 -11.10
C GLN A 193 4.07 -4.98 -10.15
N ILE A 194 5.35 -4.78 -10.51
CA ILE A 194 6.25 -3.94 -9.72
C ILE A 194 5.83 -2.47 -9.89
N SER A 195 5.48 -1.83 -8.80
CA SER A 195 4.94 -0.48 -8.76
C SER A 195 5.72 0.43 -7.80
N SER A 196 5.30 1.68 -7.68
CA SER A 196 5.85 2.68 -6.75
C SER A 196 5.81 2.25 -5.28
N GLU A 197 4.97 1.29 -4.91
CA GLU A 197 4.94 0.69 -3.56
C GLU A 197 6.33 0.17 -3.12
N THR A 198 7.16 -0.23 -4.09
CA THR A 198 8.54 -0.67 -3.88
C THR A 198 9.44 0.41 -3.27
N LEU A 199 9.12 1.69 -3.51
CA LEU A 199 9.93 2.85 -3.16
C LEU A 199 9.74 3.34 -1.71
N PHE A 200 8.73 2.83 -1.01
CA PHE A 200 8.49 3.22 0.37
C PHE A 200 9.36 2.43 1.34
N VAL A 201 9.98 3.13 2.30
CA VAL A 201 10.88 2.54 3.27
C VAL A 201 10.13 1.67 4.29
N ASP A 202 8.92 2.05 4.64
CA ASP A 202 8.02 1.38 5.59
C ASP A 202 7.26 0.18 5.00
N HIS A 203 7.27 -0.02 3.67
CA HIS A 203 6.96 -1.30 3.07
C HIS A 203 8.15 -2.25 3.24
N ILE A 204 8.25 -2.85 4.43
CA ILE A 204 9.37 -3.72 4.82
C ILE A 204 9.41 -4.97 3.94
N TYR A 205 8.25 -5.52 3.60
CA TYR A 205 8.12 -6.74 2.84
C TYR A 205 7.26 -6.57 1.58
N HIS A 206 7.75 -7.13 0.48
CA HIS A 206 6.97 -7.30 -0.75
C HIS A 206 6.91 -8.81 -1.02
N PHE A 207 5.75 -9.38 -0.80
CA PHE A 207 5.55 -10.83 -0.84
C PHE A 207 5.31 -11.33 -2.26
N SER A 208 6.07 -12.34 -2.68
CA SER A 208 5.64 -13.25 -3.75
C SER A 208 4.74 -14.33 -3.16
N GLU A 209 4.03 -15.06 -4.01
CA GLU A 209 3.13 -16.14 -3.60
C GLU A 209 3.90 -17.20 -2.78
N LEU A 210 5.07 -17.62 -3.26
CA LEU A 210 5.93 -18.59 -2.56
C LEU A 210 6.50 -18.04 -1.24
N SER A 211 6.86 -16.77 -1.19
CA SER A 211 7.38 -16.17 0.05
C SER A 211 6.30 -16.04 1.11
N PHE A 212 5.06 -15.73 0.70
CA PHE A 212 3.93 -15.67 1.61
C PHE A 212 3.55 -17.06 2.16
N GLN A 213 3.55 -18.10 1.30
CA GLN A 213 3.37 -19.48 1.76
C GLN A 213 4.44 -19.89 2.78
N ASN A 214 5.72 -19.54 2.53
CA ASN A 214 6.78 -19.81 3.50
C ASN A 214 6.58 -19.09 4.84
N LEU A 215 6.08 -17.83 4.80
CA LEU A 215 5.74 -17.07 6.00
C LEU A 215 4.67 -17.79 6.83
N VAL A 216 3.53 -18.13 6.22
CA VAL A 216 2.40 -18.70 6.95
C VAL A 216 2.71 -20.12 7.45
N ASN A 217 3.47 -20.92 6.68
CA ASN A 217 3.94 -22.25 7.12
C ASN A 217 4.88 -22.14 8.33
N LYS A 218 5.79 -21.16 8.38
CA LYS A 218 6.62 -20.90 9.56
C LYS A 218 5.81 -20.45 10.77
N ALA A 219 4.69 -19.80 10.55
CA ALA A 219 3.77 -19.43 11.62
C ALA A 219 2.91 -20.61 12.12
N GLY A 220 2.92 -21.78 11.45
CA GLY A 220 2.13 -22.96 11.78
C GLY A 220 0.72 -22.97 11.17
N TYR A 221 0.55 -22.26 10.07
CA TYR A 221 -0.70 -22.17 9.31
C TYR A 221 -0.47 -22.65 7.88
N ILE A 222 -1.54 -22.78 7.11
CA ILE A 222 -1.49 -23.15 5.70
C ILE A 222 -1.99 -22.00 4.83
N LEU A 223 -1.40 -21.85 3.65
CA LEU A 223 -1.94 -21.01 2.58
C LEU A 223 -2.99 -21.81 1.83
N PHE A 224 -4.26 -21.53 2.08
CA PHE A 224 -5.39 -22.30 1.54
C PHE A 224 -5.71 -21.88 0.10
N ASP A 225 -5.63 -20.56 -0.20
CA ASP A 225 -5.91 -20.00 -1.52
C ASP A 225 -5.16 -18.67 -1.71
N GLU A 226 -4.97 -18.24 -2.98
CA GLU A 226 -4.36 -16.96 -3.32
C GLU A 226 -4.92 -16.44 -4.66
N PHE A 227 -5.14 -15.13 -4.76
CA PHE A 227 -5.65 -14.50 -5.97
C PHE A 227 -5.35 -13.00 -5.99
N VAL A 228 -5.41 -12.39 -7.18
CA VAL A 228 -5.39 -10.93 -7.33
C VAL A 228 -6.74 -10.37 -6.87
N ALA A 229 -6.72 -9.32 -6.06
CA ALA A 229 -7.93 -8.73 -5.52
C ALA A 229 -8.88 -8.25 -6.66
N PRO A 230 -10.17 -8.60 -6.60
CA PRO A 230 -11.12 -8.19 -7.64
C PRO A 230 -11.37 -6.66 -7.68
N TRP A 231 -11.04 -5.94 -6.62
CA TRP A 231 -11.21 -4.50 -6.51
C TRP A 231 -9.96 -3.68 -6.86
N ASP A 232 -8.77 -4.33 -6.91
CA ASP A 232 -7.52 -3.64 -7.21
C ASP A 232 -6.47 -4.61 -7.75
N LYS A 233 -6.05 -4.43 -8.99
CA LYS A 233 -5.06 -5.28 -9.67
C LYS A 233 -3.66 -5.23 -9.03
N LEU A 234 -3.38 -4.19 -8.25
CA LEU A 234 -2.11 -4.03 -7.54
C LEU A 234 -2.12 -4.70 -6.15
N THR A 235 -3.26 -5.25 -5.73
CA THR A 235 -3.41 -5.96 -4.46
C THR A 235 -3.51 -7.48 -4.69
N HIS A 236 -2.77 -8.25 -3.90
CA HIS A 236 -2.85 -9.70 -3.84
C HIS A 236 -3.49 -10.15 -2.53
N CYS A 237 -4.35 -11.14 -2.62
CA CYS A 237 -5.10 -11.72 -1.51
C CYS A 237 -4.58 -13.12 -1.20
N TYR A 238 -4.40 -13.41 0.09
CA TYR A 238 -3.94 -14.69 0.61
C TYR A 238 -4.91 -15.20 1.68
N VAL A 239 -5.55 -16.34 1.44
CA VAL A 239 -6.46 -17.00 2.39
C VAL A 239 -5.67 -18.01 3.22
N VAL A 240 -5.67 -17.82 4.54
CA VAL A 240 -4.91 -18.62 5.50
C VAL A 240 -5.85 -19.37 6.43
N LYS A 241 -5.56 -20.65 6.70
CA LYS A 241 -6.32 -21.50 7.62
C LYS A 241 -5.39 -22.22 8.62
N LYS A 242 -5.98 -22.74 9.69
CA LYS A 242 -5.25 -23.52 10.70
C LYS A 242 -4.88 -24.91 10.18
N GLU A 243 -5.78 -25.55 9.44
CA GLU A 243 -5.67 -26.94 9.01
C GLU A 243 -6.05 -27.09 7.54
N GLY A 244 -5.59 -28.16 6.92
CA GLY A 244 -5.82 -28.51 5.53
C GLY A 244 -4.53 -28.71 4.76
N GLN A 245 -4.57 -28.52 3.46
CA GLN A 245 -3.40 -28.59 2.58
C GLN A 245 -3.11 -27.19 2.01
N ASN A 246 -1.83 -26.86 1.85
CA ASN A 246 -1.45 -25.67 1.11
C ASN A 246 -1.97 -25.77 -0.32
N CYS A 247 -2.46 -24.64 -0.87
CA CYS A 247 -2.68 -24.54 -2.30
C CYS A 247 -1.34 -24.69 -3.04
N SER A 248 -1.41 -25.11 -4.29
CA SER A 248 -0.24 -25.12 -5.15
C SER A 248 0.08 -23.69 -5.56
N VAL A 249 1.22 -23.16 -5.13
CA VAL A 249 1.66 -21.82 -5.51
C VAL A 249 2.90 -21.88 -6.37
N THR A 250 2.89 -21.08 -7.41
CA THR A 250 4.07 -20.73 -8.21
C THR A 250 4.10 -19.23 -8.36
N ASN A 251 5.27 -18.63 -8.18
CA ASN A 251 5.39 -17.20 -8.42
C ASN A 251 4.96 -16.86 -9.85
N ARG A 252 4.07 -15.87 -10.01
CA ARG A 252 3.58 -15.39 -11.32
C ARG A 252 4.71 -14.86 -12.19
N ILE A 253 5.74 -14.32 -11.55
CA ILE A 253 7.01 -13.95 -12.17
C ILE A 253 8.15 -14.60 -11.41
N THR A 254 9.21 -15.02 -12.11
CA THR A 254 10.39 -15.60 -11.45
C THR A 254 11.12 -14.54 -10.59
N ALA A 255 11.91 -15.00 -9.61
CA ALA A 255 12.69 -14.09 -8.78
C ALA A 255 13.67 -13.23 -9.62
N GLN A 256 14.22 -13.77 -10.69
CA GLN A 256 15.10 -13.04 -11.61
C GLN A 256 14.36 -11.98 -12.44
N GLN A 257 13.15 -12.31 -12.94
CA GLN A 257 12.30 -11.35 -13.64
C GLN A 257 11.90 -10.20 -12.71
N SER A 258 11.46 -10.54 -11.50
CA SER A 258 11.09 -9.55 -10.47
C SER A 258 12.30 -8.66 -10.09
N LEU A 259 13.51 -9.22 -9.95
CA LEU A 259 14.72 -8.46 -9.68
C LEU A 259 15.04 -7.47 -10.82
N LYS A 260 14.94 -7.92 -12.08
CA LYS A 260 15.14 -7.06 -13.23
C LYS A 260 14.15 -5.89 -13.22
N LEU A 261 12.86 -6.16 -13.07
CA LEU A 261 11.83 -5.12 -13.04
C LEU A 261 12.05 -4.09 -11.91
N ARG A 262 12.55 -4.54 -10.75
CA ARG A 262 12.89 -3.63 -9.65
C ARG A 262 14.10 -2.76 -9.94
N ARG A 263 15.12 -3.31 -10.61
CA ARG A 263 16.26 -2.53 -11.06
C ARG A 263 15.84 -1.49 -12.11
N ASP A 264 15.03 -1.90 -13.09
CA ASP A 264 14.48 -0.98 -14.10
C ASP A 264 13.67 0.16 -13.45
N LEU A 265 12.84 -0.16 -12.43
CA LEU A 265 12.12 0.84 -11.64
C LEU A 265 13.07 1.76 -10.86
N ALA A 266 14.07 1.19 -10.19
CA ALA A 266 15.06 1.97 -9.45
C ALA A 266 15.82 2.94 -10.35
N ASP A 267 16.31 2.49 -11.51
CA ASP A 267 17.01 3.32 -12.49
C ASP A 267 16.14 4.46 -13.01
N LYS A 268 14.86 4.18 -13.28
CA LYS A 268 13.86 5.18 -13.66
C LYS A 268 13.74 6.28 -12.61
N TRP A 269 13.55 5.92 -11.33
CA TRP A 269 13.36 6.88 -10.25
C TRP A 269 14.64 7.60 -9.83
N LEU A 270 15.80 6.92 -9.83
CA LEU A 270 17.10 7.53 -9.54
C LEU A 270 17.52 8.56 -10.59
N SER A 271 17.06 8.42 -11.82
CA SER A 271 17.32 9.36 -12.93
C SER A 271 16.24 10.43 -13.11
N LEU A 272 15.12 10.34 -12.37
CA LEU A 272 13.91 11.11 -12.61
C LEU A 272 14.12 12.62 -12.52
N ASP A 273 14.84 13.09 -11.50
CA ASP A 273 15.09 14.51 -11.29
C ASP A 273 15.82 15.15 -12.50
N LYS A 274 16.89 14.52 -12.95
CA LYS A 274 17.66 14.99 -14.14
C LYS A 274 16.82 14.96 -15.41
N LYS A 275 16.00 13.90 -15.59
CA LYS A 275 15.13 13.78 -16.75
C LYS A 275 14.09 14.90 -16.78
N LEU A 276 13.39 15.10 -15.68
CA LEU A 276 12.36 16.13 -15.56
C LEU A 276 12.95 17.55 -15.66
N LEU A 277 14.10 17.84 -15.04
CA LEU A 277 14.79 19.12 -15.22
C LEU A 277 15.10 19.42 -16.68
N TYR A 278 15.51 18.40 -17.44
CA TYR A 278 15.74 18.57 -18.88
C TYR A 278 14.44 18.85 -19.64
N GLU A 279 13.33 18.17 -19.30
CA GLU A 279 12.04 18.38 -19.94
C GLU A 279 11.45 19.78 -19.65
N ILE A 280 11.65 20.29 -18.42
CA ILE A 280 11.11 21.61 -18.02
C ILE A 280 12.06 22.78 -18.27
N LYS A 281 13.27 22.57 -18.82
CA LYS A 281 14.29 23.63 -18.96
C LYS A 281 13.86 24.82 -19.80
N ASP A 282 13.07 24.57 -20.85
CA ASP A 282 12.64 25.56 -21.82
C ASP A 282 11.28 26.20 -21.49
N PHE A 283 10.65 25.79 -20.39
CA PHE A 283 9.40 26.36 -19.93
C PHE A 283 9.65 27.48 -18.93
N ALA A 284 8.93 28.58 -19.11
CA ALA A 284 8.89 29.65 -18.12
C ALA A 284 8.02 29.26 -16.92
N ASP A 285 8.40 29.71 -15.73
CA ASP A 285 7.55 29.58 -14.54
C ASP A 285 6.23 30.35 -14.74
N PRO A 286 5.15 29.92 -14.10
CA PRO A 286 5.09 28.92 -13.02
C PRO A 286 4.99 27.48 -13.53
N ILE A 287 5.56 26.55 -12.76
CA ILE A 287 5.37 25.11 -12.88
C ILE A 287 4.41 24.66 -11.79
N TYR A 288 3.38 23.93 -12.16
CA TYR A 288 2.37 23.39 -11.26
C TYR A 288 2.48 21.87 -11.20
N LEU A 289 2.27 21.29 -10.02
CA LEU A 289 2.18 19.84 -9.85
C LEU A 289 0.71 19.44 -9.64
N PHE A 290 0.12 18.71 -10.59
CA PHE A 290 -1.27 18.28 -10.47
C PHE A 290 -1.39 16.97 -9.70
N GLY A 291 -2.10 17.02 -8.59
CA GLY A 291 -2.32 15.93 -7.65
C GLY A 291 -1.65 16.22 -6.29
N ALA A 292 -2.34 15.92 -5.19
CA ALA A 292 -1.82 16.08 -3.82
C ALA A 292 -1.86 14.73 -3.09
N GLY A 293 -1.45 13.67 -3.77
CA GLY A 293 -1.42 12.31 -3.26
C GLY A 293 0.00 11.78 -3.11
N GLU A 294 0.08 10.48 -2.87
CA GLU A 294 1.30 9.69 -2.70
C GLU A 294 2.32 9.89 -3.82
N PHE A 295 1.88 9.91 -5.09
CA PHE A 295 2.80 10.06 -6.21
C PHE A 295 3.50 11.43 -6.22
N SER A 296 2.81 12.50 -5.82
CA SER A 296 3.42 13.83 -5.66
C SER A 296 4.43 13.87 -4.51
N GLN A 297 4.22 13.10 -3.45
CA GLN A 297 5.21 12.95 -2.38
C GLN A 297 6.44 12.14 -2.83
N LEU A 298 6.24 11.13 -3.66
CA LEU A 298 7.36 10.44 -4.31
C LEU A 298 8.17 11.41 -5.18
N LEU A 299 7.53 12.32 -5.93
CA LEU A 299 8.24 13.35 -6.71
C LEU A 299 9.00 14.31 -5.78
N GLU A 300 8.45 14.71 -4.65
CA GLU A 300 9.16 15.52 -3.65
C GLU A 300 10.44 14.82 -3.17
N CYS A 301 10.37 13.51 -2.93
CA CYS A 301 11.50 12.72 -2.47
C CYS A 301 12.53 12.43 -3.58
N TYR A 302 12.08 11.99 -4.75
CA TYR A 302 12.96 11.45 -5.80
C TYR A 302 13.35 12.48 -6.88
N ALA A 303 12.64 13.59 -6.96
CA ALA A 303 12.92 14.69 -7.88
C ALA A 303 12.92 16.04 -7.14
N PRO A 304 13.80 16.22 -6.11
CA PRO A 304 13.75 17.39 -5.24
C PRO A 304 14.06 18.69 -5.96
N GLU A 305 14.99 18.72 -6.91
CA GLU A 305 15.34 19.94 -7.66
C GLU A 305 14.18 20.39 -8.57
N VAL A 306 13.43 19.44 -9.14
CA VAL A 306 12.18 19.73 -9.87
C VAL A 306 11.10 20.22 -8.91
N PHE A 307 10.94 19.53 -7.77
CA PHE A 307 9.93 19.89 -6.79
C PHE A 307 10.17 21.30 -6.20
N ASP A 308 11.43 21.71 -6.04
CA ASP A 308 11.77 23.07 -5.62
C ASP A 308 11.28 24.13 -6.61
N ARG A 309 11.27 23.85 -7.92
CA ARG A 309 10.72 24.69 -8.97
C ARG A 309 9.18 24.72 -9.03
N VAL A 310 8.50 23.75 -8.39
CA VAL A 310 7.04 23.73 -8.35
C VAL A 310 6.52 24.94 -7.56
N SER A 311 5.76 25.78 -8.22
CA SER A 311 5.18 27.02 -7.65
C SER A 311 3.97 26.72 -6.75
N ALA A 312 3.18 25.72 -7.10
CA ALA A 312 2.05 25.24 -6.30
C ALA A 312 1.62 23.82 -6.69
N ILE A 313 1.01 23.12 -5.74
CA ILE A 313 0.29 21.88 -5.99
C ILE A 313 -1.13 22.23 -6.41
N VAL A 314 -1.65 21.56 -7.42
CA VAL A 314 -2.95 21.85 -8.02
C VAL A 314 -3.84 20.63 -7.95
N VAL A 315 -5.09 20.81 -7.56
CA VAL A 315 -6.05 19.74 -7.35
C VAL A 315 -7.41 20.07 -7.95
N SER A 316 -8.22 19.06 -8.20
CA SER A 316 -9.61 19.24 -8.63
C SER A 316 -10.60 19.43 -7.48
N ASP A 317 -10.23 18.99 -6.25
CA ASP A 317 -11.03 19.12 -5.03
C ASP A 317 -10.09 19.43 -3.85
N LYS A 318 -10.53 20.20 -2.86
CA LYS A 318 -9.72 20.56 -1.68
C LYS A 318 -9.72 19.54 -0.55
N LYS A 319 -10.46 18.43 -0.67
CA LYS A 319 -10.57 17.43 0.38
C LYS A 319 -9.60 16.26 0.20
N GLY A 320 -9.12 15.69 1.31
CA GLY A 320 -8.33 14.47 1.32
C GLY A 320 -6.93 14.62 0.74
N HIS A 321 -6.24 15.72 1.00
CA HIS A 321 -4.89 15.96 0.50
C HIS A 321 -3.84 15.60 1.55
N ARG A 322 -2.70 15.09 1.07
CA ARG A 322 -1.50 14.92 1.87
C ARG A 322 -0.86 16.28 2.17
N PHE A 323 -0.10 16.34 3.25
CA PHE A 323 0.60 17.59 3.62
C PHE A 323 1.83 17.80 2.73
N PHE A 324 1.99 19.04 2.26
CA PHE A 324 3.15 19.51 1.50
C PHE A 324 3.59 20.87 2.00
N ASN A 325 4.87 21.18 1.85
CA ASN A 325 5.41 22.53 2.11
C ASN A 325 5.11 23.52 0.96
N LYS A 326 4.18 23.21 0.08
CA LYS A 326 3.75 24.02 -1.06
C LYS A 326 2.28 24.40 -0.92
N LYS A 327 1.91 25.54 -1.49
CA LYS A 327 0.52 25.99 -1.53
C LYS A 327 -0.32 25.04 -2.39
N ILE A 328 -1.50 24.67 -1.91
CA ILE A 328 -2.47 23.86 -2.65
C ILE A 328 -3.54 24.79 -3.23
N LEU A 329 -3.75 24.72 -4.55
CA LEU A 329 -4.72 25.50 -5.31
C LEU A 329 -5.72 24.59 -6.01
N LEU A 330 -6.94 25.08 -6.21
CA LEU A 330 -7.87 24.44 -7.15
C LEU A 330 -7.46 24.78 -8.58
N ILE A 331 -7.54 23.80 -9.47
CA ILE A 331 -7.23 23.99 -10.90
C ILE A 331 -8.09 25.10 -11.52
N GLU A 332 -9.34 25.26 -11.07
CA GLU A 332 -10.28 26.30 -11.52
C GLU A 332 -9.83 27.72 -11.15
N GLN A 333 -8.89 27.87 -10.20
CA GLN A 333 -8.32 29.16 -9.80
C GLN A 333 -7.18 29.59 -10.72
N LEU A 334 -6.71 28.72 -11.61
CA LEU A 334 -5.64 29.01 -12.55
C LEU A 334 -6.22 29.36 -13.92
N LYS A 335 -5.59 30.34 -14.56
CA LYS A 335 -5.85 30.62 -15.97
C LYS A 335 -5.20 29.51 -16.80
N PRO A 336 -5.93 28.83 -17.70
CA PRO A 336 -5.33 27.83 -18.57
C PRO A 336 -4.11 28.37 -19.31
N ASN A 337 -3.07 27.57 -19.42
CA ASN A 337 -1.80 27.89 -20.07
C ASN A 337 -1.02 29.04 -19.41
N SER A 338 -1.30 29.39 -18.15
CA SER A 338 -0.48 30.34 -17.38
C SER A 338 0.84 29.79 -16.88
N GLY A 339 1.18 28.56 -17.26
CA GLY A 339 2.39 27.82 -16.90
C GLY A 339 2.35 26.41 -17.43
N VAL A 340 3.14 25.50 -16.85
CA VAL A 340 3.23 24.08 -17.18
C VAL A 340 2.67 23.25 -16.03
N ILE A 341 1.96 22.18 -16.34
CA ILE A 341 1.47 21.20 -15.38
C ILE A 341 2.31 19.91 -15.48
N LEU A 342 2.95 19.53 -14.37
CA LEU A 342 3.49 18.20 -14.16
C LEU A 342 2.41 17.31 -13.54
N LEU A 343 2.24 16.07 -14.05
CA LEU A 343 1.24 15.14 -13.54
C LEU A 343 1.79 14.35 -12.35
N GLY A 344 1.54 14.80 -11.13
CA GLY A 344 1.85 14.09 -9.88
C GLY A 344 0.82 13.03 -9.54
N VAL A 345 0.44 12.20 -10.51
CA VAL A 345 -0.57 11.15 -10.37
C VAL A 345 -0.06 9.82 -10.92
N ARG A 346 -0.62 8.71 -10.43
CA ARG A 346 -0.28 7.36 -10.88
C ARG A 346 -0.49 7.22 -12.40
N GLU A 347 0.32 6.38 -13.02
CA GLU A 347 0.36 6.17 -14.48
C GLU A 347 -1.01 5.78 -15.06
N GLU A 348 -1.77 4.95 -14.34
CA GLU A 348 -3.07 4.43 -14.76
C GLU A 348 -4.13 5.51 -14.98
N ILE A 349 -4.01 6.65 -14.28
CA ILE A 349 -4.99 7.74 -14.36
C ILE A 349 -4.49 8.95 -15.17
N ARG A 350 -3.23 8.95 -15.63
CA ARG A 350 -2.63 10.09 -16.36
C ARG A 350 -3.42 10.49 -17.59
N VAL A 351 -3.82 9.51 -18.40
CA VAL A 351 -4.65 9.78 -19.61
C VAL A 351 -5.96 10.46 -19.26
N SER A 352 -6.63 9.98 -18.21
CA SER A 352 -7.89 10.57 -17.73
C SER A 352 -7.69 12.00 -17.23
N VAL A 353 -6.62 12.25 -16.46
CA VAL A 353 -6.29 13.58 -15.94
C VAL A 353 -5.89 14.53 -17.08
N THR A 354 -5.09 14.07 -18.04
CA THR A 354 -4.72 14.87 -19.23
C THR A 354 -5.97 15.31 -19.99
N ASN A 355 -6.89 14.37 -20.27
CA ASN A 355 -8.15 14.68 -20.95
C ASN A 355 -9.03 15.68 -20.15
N TYR A 356 -9.03 15.56 -18.82
CA TYR A 356 -9.71 16.50 -17.95
C TYR A 356 -9.10 17.92 -18.06
N LEU A 357 -7.78 18.04 -18.01
CA LEU A 357 -7.09 19.32 -18.14
C LEU A 357 -7.29 19.98 -19.53
N ILE A 358 -7.27 19.16 -20.59
CA ILE A 358 -7.55 19.64 -21.95
C ILE A 358 -8.99 20.20 -22.05
N LYS A 359 -9.97 19.54 -21.45
CA LYS A 359 -11.36 20.05 -21.39
C LYS A 359 -11.47 21.37 -20.61
N MET A 360 -10.56 21.62 -19.66
CA MET A 360 -10.46 22.89 -18.94
C MET A 360 -9.69 23.98 -19.72
N GLY A 361 -9.24 23.67 -20.95
CA GLY A 361 -8.57 24.63 -21.83
C GLY A 361 -7.04 24.63 -21.77
N TRP A 362 -6.41 23.67 -21.09
CA TRP A 362 -4.96 23.52 -21.09
C TRP A 362 -4.50 22.87 -22.42
N LEU A 363 -3.42 23.41 -22.99
CA LEU A 363 -2.81 22.85 -24.20
C LEU A 363 -2.04 21.56 -23.87
N PRO A 364 -2.10 20.52 -24.73
CA PRO A 364 -1.35 19.27 -24.49
C PRO A 364 0.14 19.49 -24.26
N GLY A 365 0.78 20.44 -24.96
CA GLY A 365 2.19 20.77 -24.80
C GLY A 365 2.57 21.41 -23.46
N ASN A 366 1.59 21.85 -22.68
CA ASN A 366 1.78 22.39 -21.33
C ASN A 366 1.43 21.38 -20.23
N ILE A 367 1.21 20.09 -20.58
CA ILE A 367 0.90 19.01 -19.65
C ILE A 367 1.99 17.95 -19.82
N LEU A 368 2.83 17.77 -18.80
CA LEU A 368 3.94 16.82 -18.78
C LEU A 368 3.63 15.66 -17.83
N GLY A 369 3.74 14.42 -18.29
CA GLY A 369 3.38 13.25 -17.50
C GLY A 369 3.99 11.92 -17.93
N ASP A 370 4.79 11.91 -18.98
CA ASP A 370 5.39 10.68 -19.55
C ASP A 370 6.76 10.37 -18.90
N PHE A 371 6.82 10.34 -17.57
CA PHE A 371 8.04 10.07 -16.83
C PHE A 371 7.92 8.92 -15.83
#